data_c7a2629a8d99e8f53db5527cb7b5038b
#
_entry.id   c7a2629a8d99e8f53db5527cb7b5038b
#
_cell.length_a   1.000
_cell.length_b   1.000
_cell.length_c   1.000
_cell.angle_alpha   90.00
_cell.angle_beta   90.00
_cell.angle_gamma   90.00
#
_symmetry.space_group_name_H-M   'P 1'
#
loop_
_entity.id
_entity.type
_entity.pdbx_description
1 polymer ?
#
loop_
_entity_poly.entity_id
_entity_poly.type
_entity_poly.pdbx_seq_one_letter_code
_entity_poly.pdbx_strand_id
1 'polypeptide(L)'
;FKVTLEGSSGAGGSMLQRYFAARSDREAGILSLFWTILLAFRWPLIASFAMLGVYHGLNPDSSIIADPELVLPTVVNSLPVGVKGFLIAGFMAAAMSTFDSTVNAGAAYWVKDLYQAYLKPDASEKELLFQSRIISLAIVALALLFSLTIKNINEIWGWITMGIGAGMFIPQVIRWYWWRF
;
A
#
# COMPACT_ATOMS: atom_id res chain seq x y z
N PHE A 1 11.95 -9.05 10.14
CA PHE A 1 10.57 -9.55 9.97
C PHE A 1 9.79 -8.71 8.94
N LYS A 2 9.74 -7.38 9.08
CA LYS A 2 9.05 -6.48 8.13
C LYS A 2 9.64 -6.57 6.71
N VAL A 3 10.95 -6.56 6.57
CA VAL A 3 11.64 -6.68 5.28
C VAL A 3 11.38 -8.04 4.63
N THR A 4 11.31 -9.11 5.42
CA THR A 4 11.00 -10.45 4.94
C THR A 4 9.54 -10.55 4.46
N LEU A 5 8.61 -9.91 5.17
CA LEU A 5 7.20 -9.85 4.79
C LEU A 5 6.98 -9.02 3.52
N GLU A 6 7.62 -7.86 3.40
CA GLU A 6 7.51 -7.00 2.21
C GLU A 6 8.19 -7.62 0.98
N GLY A 7 9.28 -8.37 1.16
CA GLY A 7 10.01 -9.02 0.07
C GLY A 7 9.40 -10.35 -0.37
N SER A 8 8.68 -11.05 0.51
CA SER A 8 8.15 -12.38 0.25
C SER A 8 6.64 -12.44 0.03
N SER A 9 5.89 -11.45 0.50
CA SER A 9 4.45 -11.37 0.26
C SER A 9 4.15 -10.72 -1.09
N GLY A 10 2.98 -11.03 -1.67
CA GLY A 10 2.54 -10.50 -2.96
C GLY A 10 2.60 -8.96 -3.10
N ALA A 11 2.72 -8.22 -1.98
CA ALA A 11 3.00 -6.78 -1.99
C ALA A 11 4.39 -6.46 -2.59
N GLY A 12 5.39 -7.34 -2.41
CA GLY A 12 6.69 -7.23 -3.08
C GLY A 12 6.64 -7.58 -4.57
N GLY A 13 5.66 -8.37 -4.99
CA GLY A 13 5.48 -8.76 -6.39
C GLY A 13 5.21 -7.59 -7.32
N SER A 14 4.53 -6.55 -6.86
CA SER A 14 4.31 -5.34 -7.67
C SER A 14 5.60 -4.55 -7.95
N MET A 15 6.58 -4.62 -7.07
CA MET A 15 7.91 -4.05 -7.30
C MET A 15 8.69 -4.86 -8.33
N LEU A 16 8.71 -6.19 -8.18
CA LEU A 16 9.39 -7.10 -9.10
C LEU A 16 8.81 -6.99 -10.52
N GLN A 17 7.50 -6.83 -10.67
CA GLN A 17 6.85 -6.62 -11.96
C GLN A 17 7.41 -5.40 -12.71
N ARG A 18 7.76 -4.33 -12.00
CA ARG A 18 8.37 -3.15 -12.63
C ARG A 18 9.78 -3.41 -13.13
N TYR A 19 10.56 -4.22 -12.41
CA TYR A 19 11.89 -4.65 -12.88
C TYR A 19 11.79 -5.58 -14.08
N PHE A 20 10.84 -6.52 -14.07
CA PHE A 20 10.59 -7.40 -15.20
C PHE A 20 10.04 -6.68 -16.44
N ALA A 21 9.38 -5.53 -16.25
CA ALA A 21 8.92 -4.68 -17.35
C ALA A 21 10.03 -3.81 -17.96
N ALA A 22 11.19 -3.71 -17.32
CA ALA A 22 12.33 -2.97 -17.86
C ALA A 22 12.88 -3.68 -19.12
N ARG A 23 13.23 -2.89 -20.13
CA ARG A 23 13.71 -3.39 -21.42
C ARG A 23 15.12 -3.97 -21.37
N SER A 24 15.91 -3.57 -20.37
CA SER A 24 17.29 -3.99 -20.21
C SER A 24 17.72 -3.87 -18.75
N ASP A 25 18.80 -4.59 -18.38
CA ASP A 25 19.41 -4.51 -17.04
C ASP A 25 19.87 -3.09 -16.69
N ARG A 26 20.29 -2.31 -17.68
CA ARG A 26 20.67 -0.91 -17.51
C ARG A 26 19.45 -0.05 -17.10
N GLU A 27 18.31 -0.24 -17.73
CA GLU A 27 17.07 0.46 -17.38
C GLU A 27 16.58 0.05 -15.99
N ALA A 28 16.68 -1.22 -15.64
CA ALA A 28 16.39 -1.71 -14.30
C ALA A 28 17.32 -1.05 -13.24
N GLY A 29 18.60 -0.90 -13.56
CA GLY A 29 19.55 -0.18 -12.71
C GLY A 29 19.23 1.30 -12.55
N ILE A 30 18.85 1.99 -13.62
CA ILE A 30 18.40 3.40 -13.58
C ILE A 30 17.12 3.54 -12.76
N LEU A 31 16.17 2.62 -12.92
CA LEU A 31 14.94 2.58 -12.12
C LEU A 31 15.24 2.45 -10.63
N SER A 32 16.17 1.55 -10.26
CA SER A 32 16.62 1.37 -8.88
C SER A 32 17.26 2.62 -8.31
N LEU A 33 18.14 3.28 -9.06
CA LEU A 33 18.79 4.52 -8.66
C LEU A 33 17.77 5.64 -8.45
N PHE A 34 16.88 5.82 -9.41
CA PHE A 34 15.82 6.83 -9.34
C PHE A 34 14.92 6.61 -8.10
N TRP A 35 14.53 5.38 -7.86
CA TRP A 35 13.75 5.02 -6.67
C TRP A 35 14.51 5.32 -5.37
N THR A 36 15.79 4.96 -5.31
CA THR A 36 16.64 5.22 -4.13
C THR A 36 16.72 6.72 -3.84
N ILE A 37 16.89 7.55 -4.87
CA ILE A 37 16.92 9.02 -4.72
C ILE A 37 15.58 9.52 -4.18
N LEU A 38 14.46 9.08 -4.75
CA LEU A 38 13.13 9.49 -4.28
C LEU A 38 12.86 9.06 -2.84
N LEU A 39 13.27 7.84 -2.46
CA LEU A 39 13.14 7.36 -1.08
C LEU A 39 14.06 8.11 -0.10
N ALA A 40 15.19 8.63 -0.54
CA ALA A 40 16.07 9.43 0.30
C ALA A 40 15.39 10.70 0.84
N PHE A 41 14.49 11.31 0.06
CA PHE A 41 13.68 12.47 0.52
C PHE A 41 12.55 12.08 1.48
N ARG A 42 12.06 10.86 1.40
CA ARG A 42 10.96 10.38 2.23
C ARG A 42 11.32 10.36 3.71
N TRP A 43 12.50 9.88 4.06
CA TRP A 43 12.91 9.72 5.45
C TRP A 43 13.08 11.04 6.21
N PRO A 44 13.77 12.08 5.66
CA PRO A 44 13.79 13.40 6.27
C PRO A 44 12.39 14.01 6.44
N LEU A 45 11.49 13.81 5.47
CA LEU A 45 10.12 14.31 5.57
C LEU A 45 9.38 13.66 6.75
N ILE A 46 9.43 12.33 6.86
CA ILE A 46 8.82 11.59 7.98
C ILE A 46 9.41 12.04 9.31
N ALA A 47 10.75 12.16 9.40
CA ALA A 47 11.42 12.62 10.60
C ALA A 47 11.00 14.05 10.99
N SER A 48 10.86 14.96 10.02
CA SER A 48 10.41 16.32 10.25
C SER A 48 8.99 16.37 10.82
N PHE A 49 8.06 15.59 10.26
CA PHE A 49 6.71 15.50 10.81
C PHE A 49 6.69 14.89 12.21
N ALA A 50 7.50 13.87 12.47
CA ALA A 50 7.62 13.28 13.80
C ALA A 50 8.17 14.28 14.83
N MET A 51 9.22 15.04 14.48
CA MET A 51 9.78 16.07 15.35
C MET A 51 8.79 17.20 15.65
N LEU A 52 8.08 17.68 14.63
CA LEU A 52 7.04 18.68 14.79
C LEU A 52 5.87 18.15 15.64
N GLY A 53 5.52 16.89 15.48
CA GLY A 53 4.52 16.22 16.31
C GLY A 53 4.91 16.17 17.77
N VAL A 54 6.17 15.81 18.07
CA VAL A 54 6.71 15.85 19.43
C VAL A 54 6.70 17.28 19.99
N TYR A 55 7.15 18.26 19.21
CA TYR A 55 7.15 19.66 19.61
C TYR A 55 5.76 20.16 19.99
N HIS A 56 4.75 19.87 19.17
CA HIS A 56 3.37 20.21 19.46
C HIS A 56 2.79 19.40 20.63
N GLY A 57 3.19 18.14 20.78
CA GLY A 57 2.77 17.25 21.85
C GLY A 57 3.33 17.60 23.24
N LEU A 58 4.41 18.38 23.31
CA LEU A 58 4.96 18.86 24.59
C LEU A 58 4.08 19.93 25.27
N ASN A 59 3.13 20.52 24.55
CA ASN A 59 2.17 21.44 25.18
C ASN A 59 1.12 20.62 25.96
N PRO A 60 0.90 20.93 27.25
CA PRO A 60 -0.01 20.17 28.14
C PRO A 60 -1.45 20.08 27.61
N ASP A 61 -1.90 21.10 26.87
CA ASP A 61 -3.25 21.19 26.31
C ASP A 61 -3.38 20.57 24.92
N SER A 62 -2.36 19.85 24.47
CA SER A 62 -2.33 19.29 23.11
C SER A 62 -3.17 18.03 23.01
N SER A 63 -4.12 18.02 22.08
CA SER A 63 -4.90 16.83 21.71
C SER A 63 -4.06 15.68 21.14
N ILE A 64 -2.84 15.96 20.71
CA ILE A 64 -1.88 14.96 20.19
C ILE A 64 -1.46 13.95 21.28
N ILE A 65 -1.41 14.36 22.54
CA ILE A 65 -1.07 13.47 23.65
C ILE A 65 -2.13 12.37 23.80
N ALA A 66 -3.39 12.71 23.56
CA ALA A 66 -4.50 11.77 23.66
C ALA A 66 -4.63 10.87 22.43
N ASP A 67 -4.30 11.39 21.24
CA ASP A 67 -4.42 10.67 19.96
C ASP A 67 -3.25 11.00 19.01
N PRO A 68 -2.27 10.10 18.88
CA PRO A 68 -1.13 10.28 17.97
C PRO A 68 -1.52 10.40 16.48
N GLU A 69 -2.71 9.98 16.07
CA GLU A 69 -3.17 10.11 14.68
C GLU A 69 -3.44 11.58 14.30
N LEU A 70 -3.61 12.46 15.29
CA LEU A 70 -3.77 13.89 15.09
C LEU A 70 -2.47 14.64 14.79
N VAL A 71 -1.30 13.99 14.90
CA VAL A 71 0.01 14.63 14.61
C VAL A 71 0.04 15.21 13.22
N LEU A 72 -0.25 14.41 12.20
CA LEU A 72 -0.17 14.85 10.80
C LEU A 72 -1.17 15.97 10.48
N PRO A 73 -2.46 15.87 10.81
CA PRO A 73 -3.41 16.96 10.61
C PRO A 73 -3.03 18.25 11.31
N THR A 74 -2.54 18.17 12.56
CA THR A 74 -2.16 19.35 13.37
C THR A 74 -0.95 20.05 12.77
N VAL A 75 0.10 19.29 12.39
CA VAL A 75 1.30 19.86 11.76
C VAL A 75 0.95 20.48 10.40
N VAL A 76 0.17 19.80 9.57
CA VAL A 76 -0.27 20.35 8.29
C VAL A 76 -1.11 21.61 8.49
N ASN A 77 -1.96 21.65 9.52
CA ASN A 77 -2.79 22.82 9.79
C ASN A 77 -1.99 24.05 10.24
N SER A 78 -0.85 23.87 10.88
CA SER A 78 0.05 24.98 11.30
C SER A 78 0.83 25.62 10.15
N LEU A 79 0.85 25.02 8.96
CA LEU A 79 1.61 25.51 7.82
C LEU A 79 0.89 26.65 7.06
N PRO A 80 1.64 27.53 6.37
CA PRO A 80 1.07 28.55 5.49
C PRO A 80 0.15 27.95 4.43
N VAL A 81 -0.90 28.70 4.04
CA VAL A 81 -1.99 28.21 3.17
C VAL A 81 -1.47 27.55 1.88
N GLY A 82 -0.51 28.16 1.20
CA GLY A 82 0.03 27.62 -0.06
C GLY A 82 0.77 26.28 0.14
N VAL A 83 1.61 26.18 1.17
CA VAL A 83 2.36 24.95 1.51
C VAL A 83 1.39 23.86 1.95
N LYS A 84 0.39 24.21 2.78
CA LYS A 84 -0.67 23.31 3.22
C LYS A 84 -1.42 22.70 2.02
N GLY A 85 -1.87 23.54 1.09
CA GLY A 85 -2.58 23.10 -0.12
C GLY A 85 -1.73 22.15 -0.98
N PHE A 86 -0.45 22.47 -1.17
CA PHE A 86 0.48 21.63 -1.92
C PHE A 86 0.70 20.26 -1.26
N LEU A 87 0.88 20.22 0.06
CA LEU A 87 1.05 18.97 0.80
C LEU A 87 -0.22 18.12 0.77
N ILE A 88 -1.39 18.70 0.98
CA ILE A 88 -2.67 17.97 0.90
C ILE A 88 -2.86 17.38 -0.50
N ALA A 89 -2.60 18.14 -1.55
CA ALA A 89 -2.66 17.65 -2.92
C ALA A 89 -1.67 16.49 -3.15
N GLY A 90 -0.45 16.58 -2.63
CA GLY A 90 0.55 15.52 -2.68
C GLY A 90 0.11 14.25 -1.95
N PHE A 91 -0.46 14.38 -0.76
CA PHE A 91 -0.99 13.23 -0.01
C PHE A 91 -2.19 12.58 -0.72
N MET A 92 -3.08 13.37 -1.27
CA MET A 92 -4.19 12.85 -2.07
C MET A 92 -3.69 12.11 -3.31
N ALA A 93 -2.74 12.68 -4.04
CA ALA A 93 -2.15 12.03 -5.21
C ALA A 93 -1.47 10.69 -4.84
N ALA A 94 -0.74 10.64 -3.73
CA ALA A 94 -0.12 9.41 -3.22
C ALA A 94 -1.17 8.36 -2.82
N ALA A 95 -2.23 8.78 -2.14
CA ALA A 95 -3.34 7.89 -1.77
C ALA A 95 -4.05 7.33 -3.01
N MET A 96 -4.37 8.17 -3.99
CA MET A 96 -5.00 7.75 -5.25
C MET A 96 -4.11 6.77 -6.03
N SER A 97 -2.82 7.03 -6.12
CA SER A 97 -1.85 6.14 -6.79
C SER A 97 -1.78 4.75 -6.13
N THR A 98 -1.76 4.70 -4.79
CA THR A 98 -1.74 3.43 -4.05
C THR A 98 -3.06 2.69 -4.19
N PHE A 99 -4.17 3.41 -4.09
CA PHE A 99 -5.51 2.86 -4.26
C PHE A 99 -5.67 2.21 -5.64
N ASP A 100 -5.35 2.93 -6.70
CA ASP A 100 -5.48 2.44 -8.09
C ASP A 100 -4.66 1.16 -8.30
N SER A 101 -3.38 1.16 -7.92
CA SER A 101 -2.50 0.01 -8.09
C SER A 101 -2.96 -1.21 -7.28
N THR A 102 -3.48 -1.00 -6.07
CA THR A 102 -3.94 -2.09 -5.19
C THR A 102 -5.23 -2.72 -5.69
N VAL A 103 -6.21 -1.89 -6.08
CA VAL A 103 -7.49 -2.37 -6.63
C VAL A 103 -7.28 -3.11 -7.93
N ASN A 104 -6.47 -2.56 -8.84
CA ASN A 104 -6.17 -3.20 -10.12
C ASN A 104 -5.42 -4.52 -9.95
N ALA A 105 -4.46 -4.61 -9.01
CA ALA A 105 -3.79 -5.87 -8.71
C ALA A 105 -4.76 -6.91 -8.16
N GLY A 106 -5.64 -6.54 -7.22
CA GLY A 106 -6.67 -7.42 -6.69
C GLY A 106 -7.63 -7.94 -7.75
N ALA A 107 -8.08 -7.05 -8.64
CA ALA A 107 -8.93 -7.42 -9.77
C ALA A 107 -8.21 -8.34 -10.76
N ALA A 108 -6.92 -8.10 -11.04
CA ALA A 108 -6.12 -8.95 -11.92
C ALA A 108 -5.95 -10.37 -11.38
N TYR A 109 -5.68 -10.54 -10.08
CA TYR A 109 -5.61 -11.85 -9.44
C TYR A 109 -6.94 -12.61 -9.56
N TRP A 110 -8.06 -11.94 -9.27
CA TRP A 110 -9.35 -12.57 -9.44
C TRP A 110 -9.62 -13.00 -10.88
N VAL A 111 -9.40 -12.08 -11.84
CA VAL A 111 -9.74 -12.33 -13.25
C VAL A 111 -8.82 -13.36 -13.88
N LYS A 112 -7.52 -13.29 -13.63
CA LYS A 112 -6.53 -14.17 -14.27
C LYS A 112 -6.39 -15.51 -13.55
N ASP A 113 -6.25 -15.47 -12.21
CA ASP A 113 -5.88 -16.65 -11.45
C ASP A 113 -7.07 -17.48 -11.00
N LEU A 114 -8.26 -16.86 -10.89
CA LEU A 114 -9.46 -17.55 -10.48
C LEU A 114 -10.47 -17.68 -11.64
N TYR A 115 -10.94 -16.58 -12.21
CA TYR A 115 -12.00 -16.61 -13.19
C TYR A 115 -11.55 -17.29 -14.49
N GLN A 116 -10.48 -16.84 -15.09
CA GLN A 116 -9.96 -17.40 -16.34
C GLN A 116 -9.36 -18.79 -16.16
N ALA A 117 -8.68 -19.06 -15.03
CA ALA A 117 -8.04 -20.35 -14.79
C ALA A 117 -9.03 -21.48 -14.49
N TYR A 118 -10.10 -21.20 -13.72
CA TYR A 118 -10.98 -22.26 -13.20
C TYR A 118 -12.42 -22.17 -13.66
N LEU A 119 -12.96 -20.96 -13.88
CA LEU A 119 -14.39 -20.77 -14.19
C LEU A 119 -14.64 -20.70 -15.70
N LYS A 120 -13.82 -20.00 -16.44
CA LYS A 120 -14.02 -19.79 -17.88
C LYS A 120 -12.71 -19.59 -18.63
N PRO A 121 -11.99 -20.66 -18.99
CA PRO A 121 -10.70 -20.58 -19.71
C PRO A 121 -10.80 -19.86 -21.05
N ASP A 122 -11.91 -20.00 -21.77
CA ASP A 122 -12.15 -19.42 -23.09
C ASP A 122 -12.86 -18.04 -23.05
N ALA A 123 -12.76 -17.32 -21.89
CA ALA A 123 -13.39 -16.02 -21.75
C ALA A 123 -12.80 -15.00 -22.74
N SER A 124 -13.66 -14.24 -23.41
CA SER A 124 -13.24 -13.18 -24.31
C SER A 124 -12.62 -12.00 -23.53
N GLU A 125 -11.76 -11.21 -24.19
CA GLU A 125 -11.14 -10.02 -23.57
C GLU A 125 -12.18 -9.03 -23.03
N LYS A 126 -13.31 -8.86 -23.73
CA LYS A 126 -14.41 -7.99 -23.28
C LYS A 126 -15.02 -8.49 -21.98
N GLU A 127 -15.16 -9.79 -21.85
CA GLU A 127 -15.69 -10.43 -20.65
C GLU A 127 -14.73 -10.32 -19.48
N LEU A 128 -13.42 -10.52 -19.71
CA LEU A 128 -12.38 -10.33 -18.69
C LEU A 128 -12.35 -8.88 -18.20
N LEU A 129 -12.47 -7.90 -19.10
CA LEU A 129 -12.56 -6.48 -18.73
C LEU A 129 -13.82 -6.17 -17.94
N PHE A 130 -14.95 -6.74 -18.29
CA PHE A 130 -16.20 -6.57 -17.55
C PHE A 130 -16.08 -7.15 -16.14
N GLN A 131 -15.55 -8.36 -16.01
CA GLN A 131 -15.28 -8.98 -14.71
C GLN A 131 -14.31 -8.15 -13.86
N SER A 132 -13.25 -7.62 -14.46
CA SER A 132 -12.31 -6.74 -13.77
C SER A 132 -12.99 -5.50 -13.16
N ARG A 133 -13.91 -4.87 -13.91
CA ARG A 133 -14.67 -3.71 -13.41
C ARG A 133 -15.60 -4.09 -12.24
N ILE A 134 -16.30 -5.21 -12.37
CA ILE A 134 -17.20 -5.68 -11.29
C ILE A 134 -16.40 -5.96 -10.03
N ILE A 135 -15.29 -6.68 -10.15
CA ILE A 135 -14.45 -7.03 -9.00
C ILE A 135 -13.79 -5.79 -8.39
N SER A 136 -13.34 -4.85 -9.20
CA SER A 136 -12.82 -3.56 -8.69
C SER A 136 -13.88 -2.84 -7.86
N LEU A 137 -15.11 -2.76 -8.33
CA LEU A 137 -16.22 -2.17 -7.57
C LEU A 137 -16.51 -2.96 -6.29
N ALA A 138 -16.50 -4.29 -6.35
CA ALA A 138 -16.71 -5.13 -5.19
C ALA A 138 -15.62 -4.95 -4.12
N ILE A 139 -14.35 -4.88 -4.53
CA ILE A 139 -13.22 -4.60 -3.63
C ILE A 139 -13.39 -3.26 -2.94
N VAL A 140 -13.75 -2.22 -3.69
CA VAL A 140 -14.00 -0.88 -3.12
C VAL A 140 -15.18 -0.88 -2.17
N ALA A 141 -16.28 -1.52 -2.53
CA ALA A 141 -17.46 -1.61 -1.68
C ALA A 141 -17.16 -2.35 -0.37
N LEU A 142 -16.47 -3.49 -0.45
CA LEU A 142 -16.02 -4.24 0.73
C LEU A 142 -15.07 -3.43 1.61
N ALA A 143 -14.12 -2.71 1.00
CA ALA A 143 -13.19 -1.84 1.74
C ALA A 143 -13.94 -0.72 2.48
N LEU A 144 -14.94 -0.10 1.85
CA LEU A 144 -15.79 0.92 2.48
C LEU A 144 -16.60 0.34 3.64
N LEU A 145 -17.24 -0.82 3.44
CA LEU A 145 -17.96 -1.50 4.51
C LEU A 145 -17.05 -1.85 5.69
N PHE A 146 -15.86 -2.36 5.39
CA PHE A 146 -14.86 -2.69 6.41
C PHE A 146 -14.37 -1.45 7.17
N SER A 147 -14.20 -0.32 6.47
CA SER A 147 -13.77 0.94 7.09
C SER A 147 -14.75 1.47 8.14
N LEU A 148 -16.05 1.12 8.05
CA LEU A 148 -17.06 1.52 9.03
C LEU A 148 -16.88 0.82 10.38
N THR A 149 -16.18 -0.30 10.42
CA THR A 149 -15.96 -1.10 11.64
C THR A 149 -14.67 -0.74 12.37
N ILE A 150 -13.74 -0.06 11.69
CA ILE A 150 -12.40 0.23 12.18
C ILE A 150 -12.37 1.63 12.81
N LYS A 151 -11.75 1.72 13.98
CA LYS A 151 -11.69 2.96 14.76
C LYS A 151 -10.41 3.77 14.54
N ASN A 152 -9.31 3.11 14.21
CA ASN A 152 -8.02 3.77 14.02
C ASN A 152 -7.12 3.02 13.01
N ILE A 153 -6.10 3.73 12.49
CA ILE A 153 -5.19 3.20 11.46
C ILE A 153 -4.30 2.08 12.01
N ASN A 154 -3.91 2.15 13.29
CA ASN A 154 -3.09 1.12 13.92
C ASN A 154 -3.80 -0.23 14.02
N GLU A 155 -5.11 -0.22 14.19
CA GLU A 155 -5.94 -1.43 14.18
C GLU A 155 -5.89 -2.12 12.80
N ILE A 156 -6.06 -1.36 11.71
CA ILE A 156 -5.92 -1.87 10.34
C ILE A 156 -4.53 -2.48 10.14
N TRP A 157 -3.50 -1.76 10.57
CA TRP A 157 -2.12 -2.22 10.44
C TRP A 157 -1.86 -3.53 11.20
N GLY A 158 -2.42 -3.65 12.41
CA GLY A 158 -2.39 -4.88 13.20
C GLY A 158 -3.05 -6.05 12.47
N TRP A 159 -4.24 -5.86 11.94
CA TRP A 159 -4.97 -6.85 11.16
C TRP A 159 -4.19 -7.32 9.92
N ILE A 160 -3.65 -6.39 9.14
CA ILE A 160 -2.87 -6.72 7.95
C ILE A 160 -1.58 -7.47 8.33
N THR A 161 -0.86 -7.00 9.34
CA THR A 161 0.44 -7.57 9.72
C THR A 161 0.29 -8.93 10.38
N MET A 162 -0.66 -9.06 11.31
CA MET A 162 -0.86 -10.32 12.05
C MET A 162 -1.71 -11.33 11.28
N GLY A 163 -2.81 -10.90 10.67
CA GLY A 163 -3.73 -11.80 9.98
C GLY A 163 -3.16 -12.30 8.66
N ILE A 164 -2.85 -11.37 7.75
CA ILE A 164 -2.39 -11.71 6.40
C ILE A 164 -0.91 -12.10 6.41
N GLY A 165 -0.08 -11.32 7.12
CA GLY A 165 1.37 -11.56 7.15
C GLY A 165 1.72 -12.90 7.78
N ALA A 166 1.14 -13.26 8.91
CA ALA A 166 1.37 -14.55 9.57
C ALA A 166 0.81 -15.72 8.74
N GLY A 167 -0.39 -15.54 8.14
CA GLY A 167 -0.99 -16.56 7.29
C GLY A 167 -0.21 -16.86 6.01
N MET A 168 0.43 -15.86 5.42
CA MET A 168 1.26 -16.03 4.23
C MET A 168 2.67 -16.54 4.52
N PHE A 169 3.20 -16.31 5.71
CA PHE A 169 4.57 -16.67 6.05
C PHE A 169 4.79 -18.19 6.01
N ILE A 170 3.89 -18.97 6.59
CA ILE A 170 4.00 -20.43 6.66
C ILE A 170 4.06 -21.07 5.27
N PRO A 171 3.12 -20.82 4.34
CA PRO A 171 3.20 -21.37 2.98
C PRO A 171 4.49 -20.96 2.25
N GLN A 172 4.97 -19.74 2.45
CA GLN A 172 6.18 -19.26 1.78
C GLN A 172 7.45 -19.93 2.29
N VAL A 173 7.52 -20.26 3.58
CA VAL A 173 8.63 -21.04 4.13
C VAL A 173 8.55 -22.50 3.68
N ILE A 174 7.37 -23.11 3.76
CA ILE A 174 7.17 -24.52 3.42
C ILE A 174 7.53 -24.78 1.94
N ARG A 175 7.20 -23.90 1.03
CA ARG A 175 7.51 -24.07 -0.40
C ARG A 175 9.02 -24.26 -0.69
N TRP A 176 9.91 -23.84 0.19
CA TRP A 176 11.36 -24.04 0.05
C TRP A 176 11.85 -25.38 0.58
N TYR A 177 11.07 -25.97 1.48
CA TYR A 177 11.45 -27.21 2.18
C TYR A 177 10.59 -28.40 1.78
N TRP A 178 9.44 -28.18 1.18
CA TRP A 178 8.51 -29.24 0.81
C TRP A 178 8.41 -29.38 -0.70
N TRP A 179 8.99 -30.45 -1.21
CA TRP A 179 9.06 -30.72 -2.66
C TRP A 179 7.71 -30.98 -3.36
N ARG A 180 6.65 -31.19 -2.60
CA ARG A 180 5.28 -31.37 -3.10
C ARG A 180 4.40 -30.12 -3.01
N PHE A 181 4.98 -29.00 -2.62
CA PHE A 181 4.20 -27.77 -2.47
C PHE A 181 3.99 -27.08 -3.80
#